data_3d05fea60f64f884a4af8af80e521f31
#
_entry.id   3d05fea60f64f884a4af8af80e521f31
#
_cell.length_a   1.000
_cell.length_b   1.000
_cell.length_c   1.000
_cell.angle_alpha   90.00
_cell.angle_beta   90.00
_cell.angle_gamma   90.00
#
_symmetry.space_group_name_H-M   'P 1'
#
loop_
_entity.id
_entity.type
_entity.pdbx_description
1 polymer ?
#
loop_
_entity_poly.entity_id
_entity_poly.type
_entity_poly.pdbx_seq_one_letter_code
_entity_poly.pdbx_strand_id
1 'polypeptide(L)'
;MPDDPAAPFRTRLPEARSAPNRLADDPAPHGPAPRPAGPVLRPGVTCWRTARTGRVAVLVDGAEYFAAARAAMEQARRSILLVGWDIDPRMRLDPDRAETLDRFLTRLMRSRPTLHVRVLKWDMPFPIVLEHPHDPLERLDRSTGRRLNARLDSELPVGAAQHQKLLVVDDALAFCGGIDLSFDRWDTAAHRDHDPRRRCPNGEPYGPRHDVMMMVDGDAARALAELGRERWRRATGEAPEPGPAATEADPWPAEVPPVLTDAIVGVSRTMPPFGPPSSRNPAIRESEALTFAAIAAAKRTIYLENQYFASARIAEALARRLAEPDGPEVVLVLSMESPSWFDRMAMDTPRAVALRCLRMADRHGRLRTMTPVTEGGGPIIVHSKVIVVDGRLLRIGSSNLNNRSMGYDTECDLTIEAPDGDGDGDEGGARGGDVSAAIVGVRDRLVAEHMGVACGRLAAAVRGTGSLIAAMDRLQKPAGRRLVPLPVDDPSLTEQAFAALRIADPDRPEEAWAPWRRVPSPPRSTLRAAGAALLTVGAAAGLWGLVRRSALSRAGRGRG
;
A
#
# COMPACT_ATOMS: atom_id res chain seq x y z
N MET A 1 -34.54 6.52 74.02
CA MET A 1 -33.26 7.15 74.06
C MET A 1 -32.32 6.30 73.27
N PRO A 2 -31.53 6.86 72.34
CA PRO A 2 -31.69 6.49 70.91
C PRO A 2 -30.56 5.60 70.41
N ASP A 3 -30.85 5.01 69.30
CA ASP A 3 -30.10 4.05 68.48
C ASP A 3 -28.83 4.67 67.88
N ASP A 4 -27.78 3.86 67.81
CA ASP A 4 -26.57 4.16 67.06
C ASP A 4 -26.66 3.39 65.72
N PRO A 5 -26.51 4.04 64.54
CA PRO A 5 -26.48 3.40 63.24
C PRO A 5 -25.11 3.53 62.59
N ALA A 6 -24.28 2.50 62.65
CA ALA A 6 -23.13 2.39 61.75
C ALA A 6 -22.74 0.91 61.55
N ALA A 7 -23.32 0.26 60.53
CA ALA A 7 -22.78 -0.94 59.95
C ALA A 7 -22.57 -0.75 58.43
N PRO A 8 -21.35 -1.00 57.88
CA PRO A 8 -21.11 -0.81 56.46
C PRO A 8 -21.70 -1.96 55.62
N PHE A 9 -22.51 -1.57 54.63
CA PHE A 9 -22.97 -2.44 53.53
C PHE A 9 -21.78 -2.98 52.76
N ARG A 10 -21.51 -4.28 52.88
CA ARG A 10 -20.64 -5.00 51.95
C ARG A 10 -21.49 -5.53 50.80
N THR A 11 -21.55 -4.81 49.70
CA THR A 11 -21.99 -5.31 48.38
C THR A 11 -20.94 -6.25 47.83
N ARG A 12 -21.25 -7.55 47.81
CA ARG A 12 -20.46 -8.53 47.01
C ARG A 12 -20.75 -8.27 45.55
N LEU A 13 -19.73 -7.83 44.81
CA LEU A 13 -19.74 -7.88 43.36
C LEU A 13 -19.62 -9.33 42.90
N PRO A 14 -20.38 -9.79 41.90
CA PRO A 14 -20.23 -11.16 41.36
C PRO A 14 -18.88 -11.23 40.63
N GLU A 15 -18.13 -12.28 40.94
CA GLU A 15 -16.90 -12.63 40.22
C GLU A 15 -17.23 -12.84 38.73
N ALA A 16 -16.71 -11.96 37.89
CA ALA A 16 -16.73 -12.14 36.45
C ALA A 16 -15.85 -13.34 36.10
N ARG A 17 -16.48 -14.48 35.78
CA ARG A 17 -15.79 -15.60 35.19
C ARG A 17 -15.17 -15.14 33.86
N SER A 18 -13.86 -15.03 33.82
CA SER A 18 -13.10 -14.82 32.59
C SER A 18 -13.37 -16.01 31.65
N ALA A 19 -14.01 -15.72 30.53
CA ALA A 19 -14.11 -16.69 29.44
C ALA A 19 -12.69 -17.01 28.95
N PRO A 20 -12.34 -18.27 28.66
CA PRO A 20 -11.03 -18.62 28.18
C PRO A 20 -10.80 -18.00 26.82
N ASN A 21 -9.66 -17.32 26.67
CA ASN A 21 -9.16 -16.74 25.43
C ASN A 21 -8.79 -17.88 24.46
N ARG A 22 -9.74 -18.33 23.63
CA ARG A 22 -9.57 -19.46 22.69
C ARG A 22 -8.83 -19.10 21.40
N LEU A 23 -7.97 -18.09 21.39
CA LEU A 23 -7.24 -17.67 20.19
C LEU A 23 -5.71 -17.82 20.30
N ALA A 24 -5.19 -18.49 21.33
CA ALA A 24 -3.74 -18.56 21.56
C ALA A 24 -3.09 -19.92 21.28
N ASP A 25 -3.82 -21.03 21.18
CA ASP A 25 -3.24 -22.39 21.16
C ASP A 25 -3.92 -23.39 20.22
N ASP A 26 -4.33 -22.96 19.00
CA ASP A 26 -4.62 -23.95 17.96
C ASP A 26 -3.35 -24.16 17.13
N PRO A 27 -2.71 -25.34 17.18
CA PRO A 27 -1.68 -25.71 16.22
C PRO A 27 -2.33 -25.71 14.85
N ALA A 28 -1.72 -24.93 13.91
CA ALA A 28 -2.18 -24.90 12.53
C ALA A 28 -2.37 -26.33 12.00
N PRO A 29 -3.49 -26.64 11.34
CA PRO A 29 -3.71 -27.98 10.81
C PRO A 29 -2.59 -28.32 9.82
N HIS A 30 -1.90 -29.45 10.04
CA HIS A 30 -0.78 -29.94 9.22
C HIS A 30 -1.24 -30.56 7.88
N GLY A 31 -2.31 -30.04 7.27
CA GLY A 31 -2.79 -30.45 5.96
C GLY A 31 -2.86 -29.26 4.99
N PRO A 32 -2.90 -29.52 3.66
CA PRO A 32 -3.16 -28.45 2.69
C PRO A 32 -4.47 -27.76 3.06
N ALA A 33 -4.42 -26.42 3.23
CA ALA A 33 -5.62 -25.65 3.51
C ALA A 33 -6.64 -25.94 2.39
N PRO A 34 -7.91 -26.25 2.71
CA PRO A 34 -8.91 -26.51 1.68
C PRO A 34 -9.01 -25.28 0.79
N ARG A 35 -8.86 -25.50 -0.53
CA ARG A 35 -9.03 -24.43 -1.53
C ARG A 35 -10.46 -23.91 -1.38
N PRO A 36 -10.68 -22.60 -1.20
CA PRO A 36 -12.01 -22.05 -1.10
C PRO A 36 -12.76 -22.34 -2.42
N ALA A 37 -13.90 -23.03 -2.31
CA ALA A 37 -14.83 -23.14 -3.42
C ALA A 37 -15.58 -21.81 -3.52
N GLY A 38 -15.51 -21.13 -4.68
CA GLY A 38 -16.24 -19.90 -4.93
C GLY A 38 -15.35 -18.65 -5.10
N PRO A 39 -15.96 -17.47 -5.26
CA PRO A 39 -15.25 -16.23 -5.54
C PRO A 39 -14.37 -15.79 -4.37
N VAL A 40 -13.26 -15.15 -4.71
CA VAL A 40 -12.35 -14.54 -3.74
C VAL A 40 -12.96 -13.25 -3.18
N LEU A 41 -13.66 -12.48 -4.02
CA LEU A 41 -14.39 -11.28 -3.61
C LEU A 41 -15.67 -11.63 -2.86
N ARG A 42 -15.66 -11.40 -1.55
CA ARG A 42 -16.79 -11.65 -0.64
C ARG A 42 -17.07 -10.41 0.19
N PRO A 43 -18.16 -9.65 -0.12
CA PRO A 43 -18.55 -8.47 0.65
C PRO A 43 -18.66 -8.77 2.16
N GLY A 44 -18.14 -7.85 2.98
CA GLY A 44 -18.09 -7.98 4.44
C GLY A 44 -17.00 -8.92 4.97
N VAL A 45 -16.23 -9.60 4.09
CA VAL A 45 -15.14 -10.52 4.47
C VAL A 45 -13.82 -10.14 3.82
N THR A 46 -13.72 -10.22 2.49
CA THR A 46 -12.51 -9.91 1.73
C THR A 46 -12.56 -8.55 1.06
N CYS A 47 -13.72 -7.95 1.00
CA CYS A 47 -13.92 -6.57 0.58
C CYS A 47 -15.09 -5.96 1.36
N TRP A 48 -15.10 -4.65 1.46
CA TRP A 48 -16.22 -3.90 2.04
C TRP A 48 -17.49 -4.10 1.22
N ARG A 49 -17.35 -3.86 -0.08
CA ARG A 49 -18.40 -4.06 -1.06
C ARG A 49 -17.81 -4.33 -2.44
N THR A 50 -18.62 -4.86 -3.31
CA THR A 50 -18.41 -4.82 -4.76
C THR A 50 -19.20 -3.67 -5.36
N ALA A 51 -18.67 -3.04 -6.40
CA ALA A 51 -19.30 -1.91 -7.07
C ALA A 51 -19.12 -2.02 -8.59
N ARG A 52 -20.13 -1.60 -9.36
CA ARG A 52 -20.02 -1.55 -10.82
C ARG A 52 -19.18 -0.34 -11.24
N THR A 53 -18.45 -0.50 -12.33
CA THR A 53 -17.71 0.56 -13.00
C THR A 53 -17.93 0.43 -14.50
N GLY A 54 -18.17 1.55 -15.16
CA GLY A 54 -18.26 1.57 -16.63
C GLY A 54 -16.89 1.36 -17.28
N ARG A 55 -15.83 1.86 -16.65
CA ARG A 55 -14.46 1.81 -17.19
C ARG A 55 -13.45 1.58 -16.07
N VAL A 56 -12.42 0.80 -16.37
CA VAL A 56 -11.23 0.61 -15.55
C VAL A 56 -10.00 0.93 -16.37
N ALA A 57 -9.06 1.71 -15.83
CA ALA A 57 -7.73 1.84 -16.39
C ALA A 57 -6.67 1.53 -15.33
N VAL A 58 -5.53 0.99 -15.78
CA VAL A 58 -4.34 0.76 -14.97
C VAL A 58 -3.25 1.70 -15.46
N LEU A 59 -2.84 2.60 -14.59
CA LEU A 59 -1.84 3.64 -14.84
C LEU A 59 -0.53 3.17 -14.22
N VAL A 60 0.46 2.99 -15.06
CA VAL A 60 1.78 2.50 -14.65
C VAL A 60 2.72 3.70 -14.61
N ASP A 61 3.40 3.82 -13.49
CA ASP A 61 4.31 4.92 -13.16
C ASP A 61 3.67 6.29 -12.97
N GLY A 62 4.44 7.17 -12.33
CA GLY A 62 3.99 8.51 -11.99
C GLY A 62 3.65 9.36 -13.20
N ALA A 63 4.31 9.17 -14.35
CA ALA A 63 4.04 9.94 -15.55
C ALA A 63 2.63 9.71 -16.09
N GLU A 64 2.17 8.46 -16.18
CA GLU A 64 0.80 8.17 -16.61
C GLU A 64 -0.23 8.64 -15.58
N TYR A 65 0.03 8.34 -14.29
CA TYR A 65 -0.89 8.75 -13.24
C TYR A 65 -1.05 10.27 -13.15
N PHE A 66 0.04 11.02 -13.12
CA PHE A 66 -0.05 12.47 -12.95
C PHE A 66 -0.66 13.17 -14.17
N ALA A 67 -0.39 12.65 -15.38
CA ALA A 67 -1.05 13.15 -16.59
C ALA A 67 -2.58 12.90 -16.52
N ALA A 68 -3.00 11.69 -16.19
CA ALA A 68 -4.42 11.33 -16.05
C ALA A 68 -5.09 12.12 -14.91
N ALA A 69 -4.44 12.21 -13.75
CA ALA A 69 -4.94 12.97 -12.60
C ALA A 69 -5.11 14.47 -12.93
N ARG A 70 -4.13 15.06 -13.62
CA ARG A 70 -4.21 16.45 -14.10
C ARG A 70 -5.41 16.65 -15.02
N ALA A 71 -5.52 15.81 -16.06
CA ALA A 71 -6.59 15.91 -17.04
C ALA A 71 -8.00 15.72 -16.39
N ALA A 72 -8.13 14.76 -15.45
CA ALA A 72 -9.37 14.56 -14.70
C ALA A 72 -9.73 15.77 -13.82
N MET A 73 -8.76 16.29 -13.05
CA MET A 73 -8.98 17.47 -12.22
C MET A 73 -9.27 18.73 -13.06
N GLU A 74 -8.73 18.84 -14.27
CA GLU A 74 -9.07 19.92 -15.21
C GLU A 74 -10.52 19.84 -15.70
N GLN A 75 -11.20 18.72 -15.53
CA GLN A 75 -12.63 18.56 -15.83
C GLN A 75 -13.55 18.69 -14.61
N ALA A 76 -12.97 18.71 -13.40
CA ALA A 76 -13.74 18.82 -12.15
C ALA A 76 -14.65 20.06 -12.14
N ARG A 77 -15.91 19.89 -11.76
CA ARG A 77 -16.90 20.98 -11.71
C ARG A 77 -17.32 21.34 -10.29
N ARG A 78 -17.31 20.37 -9.37
CA ARG A 78 -17.86 20.50 -8.01
C ARG A 78 -16.89 20.18 -6.92
N SER A 79 -16.17 19.06 -7.03
CA SER A 79 -15.33 18.60 -5.95
C SER A 79 -14.07 17.87 -6.42
N ILE A 80 -12.98 18.12 -5.73
CA ILE A 80 -11.77 17.32 -5.76
C ILE A 80 -11.47 16.92 -4.32
N LEU A 81 -11.36 15.63 -4.05
CA LEU A 81 -10.95 15.10 -2.76
C LEU A 81 -9.62 14.34 -2.93
N LEU A 82 -8.60 14.79 -2.22
CA LEU A 82 -7.29 14.18 -2.15
C LEU A 82 -7.09 13.61 -0.75
N VAL A 83 -6.77 12.32 -0.65
CA VAL A 83 -6.39 11.66 0.61
C VAL A 83 -5.08 10.94 0.36
N GLY A 84 -4.06 11.19 1.17
CA GLY A 84 -2.73 10.62 0.94
C GLY A 84 -1.90 10.49 2.22
N TRP A 85 -0.87 9.66 2.12
CA TRP A 85 0.18 9.58 3.12
C TRP A 85 1.04 10.84 3.08
N ASP A 86 1.41 11.29 1.86
CA ASP A 86 2.10 12.54 1.60
C ASP A 86 1.49 13.28 0.42
N ILE A 87 1.22 14.57 0.59
CA ILE A 87 0.76 15.47 -0.47
C ILE A 87 1.59 16.74 -0.37
N ASP A 88 2.41 17.01 -1.40
CA ASP A 88 3.26 18.21 -1.42
C ASP A 88 2.74 19.23 -2.45
N PRO A 89 2.24 20.39 -2.00
CA PRO A 89 1.78 21.45 -2.89
C PRO A 89 2.80 21.99 -3.88
N ARG A 90 4.09 21.78 -3.62
CA ARG A 90 5.20 22.26 -4.48
C ARG A 90 5.52 21.29 -5.62
N MET A 91 4.99 20.04 -5.58
CA MET A 91 5.21 19.06 -6.63
C MET A 91 4.62 19.55 -7.95
N ARG A 92 5.08 19.00 -9.05
CA ARG A 92 4.57 19.25 -10.40
C ARG A 92 3.90 17.99 -10.92
N LEU A 93 2.65 18.10 -11.37
CA LEU A 93 1.97 17.00 -12.08
C LEU A 93 2.59 16.72 -13.44
N ASP A 94 3.19 17.74 -14.03
CA ASP A 94 3.92 17.67 -15.28
C ASP A 94 5.28 18.36 -15.06
N PRO A 95 6.40 17.62 -15.06
CA PRO A 95 7.71 18.19 -14.78
C PRO A 95 8.18 19.17 -15.87
N ASP A 96 7.65 19.06 -17.09
CA ASP A 96 7.96 19.97 -18.20
C ASP A 96 7.23 21.32 -18.09
N ARG A 97 6.28 21.44 -17.15
CA ARG A 97 5.56 22.69 -16.81
C ARG A 97 6.06 23.27 -15.48
N ALA A 98 6.13 24.58 -15.41
CA ALA A 98 6.51 25.28 -14.18
C ALA A 98 5.38 25.33 -13.12
N GLU A 99 4.15 24.86 -13.45
CA GLU A 99 2.97 24.94 -12.59
C GLU A 99 3.04 23.88 -11.48
N THR A 100 3.11 24.34 -10.23
CA THR A 100 3.05 23.48 -9.04
C THR A 100 1.59 23.13 -8.69
N LEU A 101 1.39 22.10 -7.89
CA LEU A 101 0.06 21.60 -7.50
C LEU A 101 -0.77 22.70 -6.82
N ASP A 102 -0.17 23.52 -5.95
CA ASP A 102 -0.87 24.65 -5.30
C ASP A 102 -1.36 25.70 -6.33
N ARG A 103 -0.53 26.04 -7.31
CA ARG A 103 -0.90 26.97 -8.38
C ARG A 103 -1.96 26.37 -9.31
N PHE A 104 -1.82 25.09 -9.63
CA PHE A 104 -2.78 24.35 -10.44
C PHE A 104 -4.18 24.35 -9.79
N LEU A 105 -4.30 23.92 -8.53
CA LEU A 105 -5.55 23.90 -7.80
C LEU A 105 -6.14 25.32 -7.64
N THR A 106 -5.30 26.30 -7.34
CA THR A 106 -5.73 27.70 -7.23
C THR A 106 -6.30 28.21 -8.55
N ARG A 107 -5.66 27.92 -9.69
CA ARG A 107 -6.14 28.27 -11.03
C ARG A 107 -7.50 27.65 -11.32
N LEU A 108 -7.67 26.36 -11.06
CA LEU A 108 -8.94 25.67 -11.23
C LEU A 108 -10.06 26.32 -10.43
N MET A 109 -9.81 26.63 -9.16
CA MET A 109 -10.83 27.23 -8.29
C MET A 109 -11.18 28.66 -8.66
N ARG A 110 -10.22 29.43 -9.22
CA ARG A 110 -10.51 30.76 -9.74
C ARG A 110 -11.41 30.72 -10.98
N SER A 111 -11.20 29.75 -11.86
CA SER A 111 -12.01 29.57 -13.06
C SER A 111 -13.38 28.91 -12.80
N ARG A 112 -13.57 28.28 -11.61
CA ARG A 112 -14.77 27.52 -11.25
C ARG A 112 -15.24 27.90 -9.85
N PRO A 113 -16.20 28.85 -9.72
CA PRO A 113 -16.67 29.33 -8.41
C PRO A 113 -17.35 28.27 -7.55
N THR A 114 -17.87 27.20 -8.14
CA THR A 114 -18.56 26.08 -7.46
C THR A 114 -17.62 24.94 -7.03
N LEU A 115 -16.35 24.97 -7.46
CA LEU A 115 -15.40 23.91 -7.16
C LEU A 115 -14.91 24.00 -5.71
N HIS A 116 -15.03 22.90 -5.00
CA HIS A 116 -14.46 22.69 -3.66
C HIS A 116 -13.33 21.67 -3.71
N VAL A 117 -12.21 22.00 -3.09
CA VAL A 117 -11.05 21.10 -3.00
C VAL A 117 -10.79 20.76 -1.53
N ARG A 118 -10.67 19.48 -1.25
CA ARG A 118 -10.32 18.95 0.08
C ARG A 118 -9.04 18.13 -0.02
N VAL A 119 -8.10 18.41 0.85
CA VAL A 119 -6.80 17.72 0.93
C VAL A 119 -6.63 17.19 2.34
N LEU A 120 -6.55 15.87 2.48
CA LEU A 120 -6.31 15.20 3.75
C LEU A 120 -4.98 14.45 3.67
N LYS A 121 -4.01 14.88 4.46
CA LYS A 121 -2.67 14.30 4.53
C LYS A 121 -2.44 13.73 5.93
N TRP A 122 -1.70 12.61 6.02
CA TRP A 122 -1.29 12.05 7.30
C TRP A 122 -0.47 13.05 8.13
N ASP A 123 -0.79 13.16 9.41
CA ASP A 123 0.00 13.91 10.39
C ASP A 123 1.20 13.07 10.80
N MET A 124 2.32 13.28 10.10
CA MET A 124 3.54 12.48 10.29
C MET A 124 4.19 12.76 11.65
N PRO A 125 4.34 11.74 12.51
CA PRO A 125 4.98 11.93 13.81
C PRO A 125 6.50 12.12 13.67
N PHE A 126 7.10 12.75 14.68
CA PHE A 126 8.55 12.71 14.87
C PHE A 126 9.02 11.24 15.12
N PRO A 127 10.08 10.72 14.47
CA PRO A 127 11.08 11.43 13.62
C PRO A 127 10.79 11.43 12.12
N ILE A 128 9.71 10.80 11.63
CA ILE A 128 9.41 10.66 10.19
C ILE A 128 9.33 12.02 9.50
N VAL A 129 8.75 13.02 10.18
CA VAL A 129 8.65 14.40 9.67
C VAL A 129 10.02 15.03 9.34
N LEU A 130 11.12 14.51 9.91
CA LEU A 130 12.47 15.03 9.61
C LEU A 130 12.96 14.63 8.22
N GLU A 131 12.49 13.50 7.69
CA GLU A 131 12.76 13.07 6.32
C GLU A 131 11.88 13.84 5.31
N HIS A 132 10.79 14.45 5.78
CA HIS A 132 9.86 15.28 5.03
C HIS A 132 9.85 16.71 5.58
N PRO A 133 10.91 17.52 5.33
CA PRO A 133 11.06 18.84 5.96
C PRO A 133 9.97 19.81 5.51
N HIS A 134 9.28 20.36 6.49
CA HIS A 134 8.27 21.42 6.40
C HIS A 134 7.00 21.07 5.62
N ASP A 135 5.93 20.87 6.34
CA ASP A 135 4.61 20.71 5.76
C ASP A 135 4.09 22.03 5.16
N PRO A 136 4.05 22.16 3.84
CA PRO A 136 3.61 23.38 3.18
C PRO A 136 2.09 23.43 2.98
N LEU A 137 1.28 22.61 3.66
CA LEU A 137 -0.20 22.62 3.50
C LEU A 137 -0.80 24.01 3.73
N GLU A 138 -0.20 24.83 4.61
CA GLU A 138 -0.57 26.24 4.77
C GLU A 138 -0.55 27.05 3.47
N ARG A 139 0.25 26.63 2.48
CA ARG A 139 0.27 27.27 1.15
C ARG A 139 -1.03 27.07 0.40
N LEU A 140 -1.71 25.94 0.60
CA LEU A 140 -3.00 25.65 0.01
C LEU A 140 -4.12 26.48 0.63
N ASP A 141 -4.05 26.73 1.93
CA ASP A 141 -5.13 27.39 2.69
C ASP A 141 -5.19 28.92 2.47
N ARG A 142 -4.06 29.56 2.12
CA ARG A 142 -3.94 31.05 2.09
C ARG A 142 -4.53 31.72 0.86
N SER A 143 -4.74 31.03 -0.26
CA SER A 143 -4.96 31.70 -1.56
C SER A 143 -6.39 31.66 -2.10
N THR A 144 -7.31 30.87 -1.55
CA THR A 144 -8.57 30.50 -2.22
C THR A 144 -9.81 30.63 -1.35
N GLY A 145 -9.69 31.13 -0.13
CA GLY A 145 -10.80 31.20 0.82
C GLY A 145 -11.27 29.80 1.28
N ARG A 146 -12.46 29.71 1.87
CA ARG A 146 -13.00 28.49 2.48
C ARG A 146 -13.30 27.33 1.52
N ARG A 147 -13.07 27.47 0.20
CA ARG A 147 -13.34 26.43 -0.79
C ARG A 147 -12.19 25.43 -0.97
N LEU A 148 -10.96 25.79 -0.60
CA LEU A 148 -9.85 24.86 -0.46
C LEU A 148 -9.62 24.63 1.02
N ASN A 149 -9.77 23.39 1.46
CA ASN A 149 -9.54 22.98 2.83
C ASN A 149 -8.45 21.90 2.84
N ALA A 150 -7.32 22.22 3.46
CA ALA A 150 -6.24 21.26 3.69
C ALA A 150 -6.19 20.93 5.19
N ARG A 151 -6.15 19.65 5.54
CA ARG A 151 -6.14 19.16 6.92
C ARG A 151 -5.12 18.03 7.10
N LEU A 152 -4.58 17.95 8.30
CA LEU A 152 -3.79 16.81 8.75
C LEU A 152 -4.71 15.77 9.40
N ASP A 153 -4.40 14.50 9.15
CA ASP A 153 -5.10 13.36 9.70
C ASP A 153 -4.29 12.75 10.85
N SER A 154 -4.62 13.12 12.07
CA SER A 154 -4.07 12.60 13.33
C SER A 154 -4.99 11.62 14.06
N GLU A 155 -6.17 11.33 13.50
CA GLU A 155 -7.20 10.51 14.12
C GLU A 155 -6.96 9.00 13.90
N LEU A 156 -5.79 8.54 14.40
CA LEU A 156 -5.29 7.16 14.31
C LEU A 156 -4.62 6.75 15.64
N PRO A 157 -4.52 5.45 15.93
CA PRO A 157 -3.67 4.98 17.02
C PRO A 157 -2.24 5.48 16.85
N VAL A 158 -1.58 5.77 17.96
CA VAL A 158 -0.20 6.28 17.94
C VAL A 158 0.71 5.31 17.18
N GLY A 159 1.44 5.83 16.19
CA GLY A 159 2.32 5.06 15.33
C GLY A 159 1.65 4.43 14.10
N ALA A 160 0.31 4.47 14.00
CA ALA A 160 -0.39 4.10 12.77
C ALA A 160 -0.33 5.22 11.74
N ALA A 161 -0.35 4.86 10.47
CA ALA A 161 -0.31 5.81 9.36
C ALA A 161 -1.63 5.85 8.59
N GLN A 162 -2.01 7.05 8.14
CA GLN A 162 -2.96 7.20 7.05
C GLN A 162 -2.23 6.83 5.75
N HIS A 163 -2.50 5.64 5.21
CA HIS A 163 -1.74 5.13 4.07
C HIS A 163 -2.58 4.93 2.80
N GLN A 164 -3.89 5.21 2.85
CA GLN A 164 -4.75 5.26 1.65
C GLN A 164 -4.29 6.38 0.72
N LYS A 165 -4.28 6.13 -0.59
CA LYS A 165 -4.00 7.12 -1.62
C LYS A 165 -5.18 7.18 -2.56
N LEU A 166 -5.98 8.25 -2.42
CA LEU A 166 -7.21 8.46 -3.17
C LEU A 166 -7.21 9.84 -3.81
N LEU A 167 -7.57 9.91 -5.07
CA LEU A 167 -8.03 11.11 -5.74
C LEU A 167 -9.44 10.84 -6.25
N VAL A 168 -10.40 11.68 -5.85
CA VAL A 168 -11.78 11.60 -6.32
C VAL A 168 -12.19 12.90 -6.96
N VAL A 169 -12.78 12.83 -8.14
CA VAL A 169 -13.27 13.97 -8.91
C VAL A 169 -14.79 13.85 -9.10
N ASP A 170 -15.53 14.81 -8.56
CA ASP A 170 -17.00 14.95 -8.68
C ASP A 170 -17.79 13.70 -8.27
N ASP A 171 -17.25 12.82 -7.42
CA ASP A 171 -17.80 11.49 -7.09
C ASP A 171 -18.04 10.58 -8.31
N ALA A 172 -17.54 10.97 -9.49
CA ALA A 172 -17.77 10.31 -10.77
C ALA A 172 -16.54 9.54 -11.27
N LEU A 173 -15.34 9.97 -10.89
CA LEU A 173 -14.07 9.35 -11.23
C LEU A 173 -13.20 9.26 -9.99
N ALA A 174 -12.52 8.13 -9.81
CA ALA A 174 -11.60 7.95 -8.69
C ALA A 174 -10.34 7.16 -9.08
N PHE A 175 -9.24 7.47 -8.37
CA PHE A 175 -7.96 6.81 -8.46
C PHE A 175 -7.61 6.22 -7.10
N CYS A 176 -7.08 4.99 -7.11
CA CYS A 176 -6.58 4.30 -5.92
C CYS A 176 -5.37 3.45 -6.29
N GLY A 177 -4.32 3.47 -5.46
CA GLY A 177 -3.10 2.70 -5.71
C GLY A 177 -1.94 3.07 -4.79
N GLY A 178 -0.71 2.98 -5.30
CA GLY A 178 0.50 3.21 -4.51
C GLY A 178 1.02 4.65 -4.52
N ILE A 179 0.60 5.51 -5.46
CA ILE A 179 1.24 6.80 -5.74
C ILE A 179 0.59 7.95 -4.97
N ASP A 180 1.34 8.61 -4.11
CA ASP A 180 0.95 9.90 -3.51
C ASP A 180 1.19 11.08 -4.47
N LEU A 181 0.45 12.17 -4.30
CA LEU A 181 0.71 13.45 -4.98
C LEU A 181 1.85 14.22 -4.28
N SER A 182 3.04 13.66 -4.33
CA SER A 182 4.23 14.19 -3.68
C SER A 182 5.44 14.22 -4.63
N PHE A 183 6.54 14.82 -4.19
CA PHE A 183 7.79 14.76 -4.92
C PHE A 183 8.36 13.34 -4.95
N ASP A 184 9.38 13.09 -5.81
CA ASP A 184 10.07 11.81 -6.03
C ASP A 184 9.14 10.64 -6.45
N ARG A 185 7.94 10.93 -6.99
CA ARG A 185 6.98 9.91 -7.46
C ARG A 185 6.84 9.87 -8.98
N TRP A 186 7.27 10.90 -9.68
CA TRP A 186 7.19 10.93 -11.13
C TRP A 186 8.35 10.14 -11.75
N ASP A 187 8.02 9.20 -12.60
CA ASP A 187 8.94 8.52 -13.51
C ASP A 187 8.17 8.02 -14.72
N THR A 188 8.85 7.55 -15.73
CA THR A 188 8.28 6.96 -16.95
C THR A 188 8.66 5.50 -17.05
N ALA A 189 7.91 4.72 -17.83
CA ALA A 189 8.19 3.32 -18.12
C ALA A 189 9.60 3.05 -18.72
N ALA A 190 10.35 4.08 -19.08
CA ALA A 190 11.74 3.96 -19.52
C ALA A 190 12.73 3.76 -18.36
N HIS A 191 12.42 4.23 -17.16
CA HIS A 191 13.26 4.19 -15.95
C HIS A 191 14.73 4.49 -16.25
N ARG A 192 14.99 5.60 -16.95
CA ARG A 192 16.35 5.99 -17.34
C ARG A 192 17.23 6.13 -16.10
N ASP A 193 18.52 5.81 -16.19
CA ASP A 193 19.47 6.04 -15.10
C ASP A 193 19.48 7.52 -14.69
N HIS A 194 19.50 8.41 -15.68
CA HIS A 194 19.42 9.85 -15.49
C HIS A 194 18.28 10.42 -16.31
N ASP A 195 17.28 11.01 -15.65
CA ASP A 195 16.24 11.83 -16.28
C ASP A 195 16.26 13.22 -15.64
N PRO A 196 16.52 14.31 -16.40
CA PRO A 196 16.60 15.67 -15.87
C PRO A 196 15.28 16.17 -15.29
N ARG A 197 14.17 15.50 -15.58
CA ARG A 197 12.83 15.81 -15.06
C ARG A 197 12.60 15.28 -13.65
N ARG A 198 13.34 14.27 -13.22
CA ARG A 198 13.25 13.71 -11.87
C ARG A 198 13.99 14.59 -10.88
N ARG A 199 13.31 15.65 -10.42
CA ARG A 199 13.85 16.61 -9.44
C ARG A 199 12.83 16.90 -8.33
N CYS A 200 13.33 16.92 -7.11
CA CYS A 200 12.59 17.41 -5.95
C CYS A 200 12.38 18.94 -6.05
N PRO A 201 11.44 19.53 -5.27
CA PRO A 201 11.21 20.98 -5.28
C PRO A 201 12.44 21.83 -4.94
N ASN A 202 13.42 21.29 -4.21
CA ASN A 202 14.72 21.91 -3.92
C ASN A 202 15.75 21.79 -5.06
N GLY A 203 15.39 21.11 -6.15
CA GLY A 203 16.24 20.89 -7.32
C GLY A 203 17.12 19.63 -7.25
N GLU A 204 17.12 18.88 -6.13
CA GLU A 204 17.87 17.63 -6.00
C GLU A 204 17.30 16.54 -6.92
N PRO A 205 18.14 15.78 -7.63
CA PRO A 205 17.69 14.66 -8.44
C PRO A 205 17.30 13.47 -7.55
N TYR A 206 16.37 12.64 -8.04
CA TYR A 206 16.03 11.35 -7.42
C TYR A 206 16.10 10.20 -8.44
N GLY A 207 16.18 8.97 -7.91
CA GLY A 207 16.32 7.76 -8.71
C GLY A 207 15.01 7.30 -9.37
N PRO A 208 15.11 6.31 -10.27
CA PRO A 208 13.95 5.75 -10.94
C PRO A 208 13.02 5.01 -9.96
N ARG A 209 11.70 5.08 -10.24
CA ARG A 209 10.67 4.52 -9.40
C ARG A 209 9.54 3.94 -10.24
N HIS A 210 9.11 2.74 -9.87
CA HIS A 210 7.95 2.05 -10.42
C HIS A 210 6.82 2.02 -9.41
N ASP A 211 5.60 2.35 -9.83
CA ASP A 211 4.39 2.28 -9.02
C ASP A 211 3.13 2.20 -9.90
N VAL A 212 2.00 1.80 -9.33
CA VAL A 212 0.78 1.53 -10.10
C VAL A 212 -0.45 2.13 -9.42
N MET A 213 -1.34 2.72 -10.24
CA MET A 213 -2.66 3.21 -9.84
C MET A 213 -3.76 2.54 -10.66
N MET A 214 -4.93 2.35 -10.07
CA MET A 214 -6.16 1.99 -10.78
C MET A 214 -7.10 3.18 -10.81
N MET A 215 -7.67 3.47 -11.98
CA MET A 215 -8.68 4.51 -12.21
C MET A 215 -10.01 3.86 -12.55
N VAL A 216 -11.09 4.30 -11.89
CA VAL A 216 -12.44 3.74 -12.01
C VAL A 216 -13.49 4.85 -12.03
N ASP A 217 -14.62 4.61 -12.68
CA ASP A 217 -15.78 5.49 -12.67
C ASP A 217 -17.01 4.85 -12.00
N GLY A 218 -18.18 5.43 -12.18
CA GLY A 218 -19.47 4.85 -11.77
C GLY A 218 -19.60 4.61 -10.25
N ASP A 219 -20.20 3.49 -9.88
CA ASP A 219 -20.43 3.13 -8.46
C ASP A 219 -19.12 2.88 -7.71
N ALA A 220 -18.08 2.39 -8.39
CA ALA A 220 -16.77 2.20 -7.79
C ALA A 220 -16.16 3.54 -7.37
N ALA A 221 -16.25 4.58 -8.21
CA ALA A 221 -15.79 5.92 -7.84
C ALA A 221 -16.61 6.50 -6.67
N ARG A 222 -17.93 6.29 -6.64
CA ARG A 222 -18.80 6.70 -5.52
C ARG A 222 -18.41 5.99 -4.21
N ALA A 223 -18.09 4.71 -4.28
CA ALA A 223 -17.62 3.97 -3.10
C ALA A 223 -16.30 4.54 -2.54
N LEU A 224 -15.34 4.89 -3.40
CA LEU A 224 -14.11 5.56 -2.98
C LEU A 224 -14.35 6.97 -2.45
N ALA A 225 -15.28 7.70 -3.03
CA ALA A 225 -15.71 9.01 -2.54
C ALA A 225 -16.31 8.91 -1.12
N GLU A 226 -17.17 7.92 -0.88
CA GLU A 226 -17.74 7.64 0.45
C GLU A 226 -16.63 7.32 1.47
N LEU A 227 -15.67 6.46 1.09
CA LEU A 227 -14.52 6.12 1.94
C LEU A 227 -13.68 7.36 2.28
N GLY A 228 -13.37 8.19 1.30
CA GLY A 228 -12.59 9.42 1.50
C GLY A 228 -13.34 10.44 2.35
N ARG A 229 -14.67 10.62 2.15
CA ARG A 229 -15.51 11.49 3.00
C ARG A 229 -15.60 10.99 4.44
N GLU A 230 -15.73 9.69 4.64
CA GLU A 230 -15.74 9.11 5.99
C GLU A 230 -14.39 9.34 6.68
N ARG A 231 -13.26 9.22 5.95
CA ARG A 231 -11.95 9.55 6.49
C ARG A 231 -11.83 11.03 6.85
N TRP A 232 -12.30 11.91 5.95
CA TRP A 232 -12.38 13.36 6.23
C TRP A 232 -13.20 13.65 7.47
N ARG A 233 -14.42 13.07 7.58
CA ARG A 233 -15.29 13.27 8.72
C ARG A 233 -14.64 12.84 10.04
N ARG A 234 -13.90 11.74 10.04
CA ARG A 234 -13.16 11.28 11.22
C ARG A 234 -12.07 12.27 11.61
N ALA A 235 -11.28 12.74 10.65
CA ALA A 235 -10.17 13.63 10.89
C ALA A 235 -10.59 15.04 11.30
N THR A 236 -11.76 15.52 10.87
CA THR A 236 -12.13 16.94 11.01
C THR A 236 -13.44 17.17 11.77
N GLY A 237 -14.27 16.15 11.94
CA GLY A 237 -15.65 16.29 12.43
C GLY A 237 -16.65 16.80 11.39
N GLU A 238 -16.19 17.26 10.21
CA GLU A 238 -17.04 17.75 9.13
C GLU A 238 -17.52 16.60 8.24
N ALA A 239 -18.79 16.61 7.83
CA ALA A 239 -19.36 15.66 6.88
C ALA A 239 -19.58 16.35 5.54
N PRO A 240 -18.66 16.20 4.55
CA PRO A 240 -18.87 16.77 3.24
C PRO A 240 -20.06 16.13 2.54
N GLU A 241 -20.91 16.95 1.93
CA GLU A 241 -22.06 16.46 1.16
C GLU A 241 -21.61 15.62 -0.04
N PRO A 242 -22.31 14.50 -0.32
CA PRO A 242 -22.08 13.74 -1.53
C PRO A 242 -22.31 14.57 -2.78
N GLY A 243 -21.55 14.29 -3.84
CA GLY A 243 -21.87 14.79 -5.17
C GLY A 243 -23.20 14.23 -5.68
N PRO A 244 -23.83 14.85 -6.70
CA PRO A 244 -25.04 14.33 -7.31
C PRO A 244 -24.80 12.93 -7.90
N ALA A 245 -25.84 12.12 -7.93
CA ALA A 245 -25.76 10.74 -8.44
C ALA A 245 -25.36 10.65 -9.93
N ALA A 246 -25.61 11.70 -10.70
CA ALA A 246 -25.18 11.83 -12.10
C ALA A 246 -24.51 13.18 -12.31
N THR A 247 -23.38 13.19 -12.98
CA THR A 247 -22.71 14.41 -13.46
C THR A 247 -22.98 14.57 -14.95
N GLU A 248 -23.28 15.81 -15.39
CA GLU A 248 -23.43 16.12 -16.82
C GLU A 248 -22.10 16.04 -17.59
N ALA A 249 -20.97 16.02 -16.88
CA ALA A 249 -19.63 15.94 -17.46
C ALA A 249 -18.98 14.60 -17.10
N ASP A 250 -18.36 14.01 -18.10
CA ASP A 250 -17.49 12.84 -17.92
C ASP A 250 -16.07 13.31 -17.60
N PRO A 251 -15.57 13.15 -16.36
CA PRO A 251 -14.22 13.55 -16.00
C PRO A 251 -13.14 12.55 -16.45
N TRP A 252 -13.51 11.47 -17.17
CA TRP A 252 -12.54 10.50 -17.69
C TRP A 252 -11.63 11.15 -18.73
N PRO A 253 -10.28 11.08 -18.57
CA PRO A 253 -9.35 11.62 -19.53
C PRO A 253 -9.44 10.89 -20.88
N ALA A 254 -9.66 11.64 -21.97
CA ALA A 254 -9.86 11.07 -23.30
C ALA A 254 -8.66 10.26 -23.81
N GLU A 255 -7.46 10.62 -23.36
CA GLU A 255 -6.20 9.97 -23.74
C GLU A 255 -5.93 8.66 -23.01
N VAL A 256 -6.74 8.30 -22.00
CA VAL A 256 -6.56 7.08 -21.22
C VAL A 256 -7.54 6.02 -21.68
N PRO A 257 -7.10 5.04 -22.48
CA PRO A 257 -7.97 3.94 -22.88
C PRO A 257 -8.28 3.05 -21.67
N PRO A 258 -9.53 2.60 -21.48
CA PRO A 258 -9.84 1.62 -20.47
C PRO A 258 -9.21 0.25 -20.83
N VAL A 259 -8.73 -0.46 -19.82
CA VAL A 259 -8.29 -1.85 -19.98
C VAL A 259 -9.46 -2.83 -19.89
N LEU A 260 -10.57 -2.38 -19.30
CA LEU A 260 -11.80 -3.15 -19.13
C LEU A 260 -12.99 -2.19 -19.02
N THR A 261 -14.15 -2.61 -19.56
CA THR A 261 -15.43 -1.91 -19.45
C THR A 261 -16.45 -2.80 -18.76
N ASP A 262 -17.47 -2.19 -18.16
CA ASP A 262 -18.60 -2.87 -17.49
C ASP A 262 -18.17 -3.94 -16.49
N ALA A 263 -17.26 -3.56 -15.61
CA ALA A 263 -16.65 -4.47 -14.63
C ALA A 263 -17.28 -4.33 -13.25
N ILE A 264 -17.03 -5.36 -12.43
CA ILE A 264 -17.26 -5.34 -10.98
C ILE A 264 -15.91 -5.20 -10.28
N VAL A 265 -15.82 -4.23 -9.37
CA VAL A 265 -14.62 -3.97 -8.58
C VAL A 265 -14.94 -4.17 -7.10
N GLY A 266 -14.13 -5.00 -6.42
CA GLY A 266 -14.14 -5.11 -4.96
C GLY A 266 -13.31 -3.99 -4.34
N VAL A 267 -13.85 -3.32 -3.32
CA VAL A 267 -13.14 -2.32 -2.51
C VAL A 267 -12.79 -2.95 -1.17
N SER A 268 -11.51 -3.18 -0.91
CA SER A 268 -11.02 -3.77 0.35
C SER A 268 -10.28 -2.73 1.17
N ARG A 269 -10.42 -2.81 2.49
CA ARG A 269 -9.88 -1.82 3.41
C ARG A 269 -9.06 -2.48 4.51
N THR A 270 -8.11 -1.72 5.03
CA THR A 270 -7.56 -1.92 6.37
C THR A 270 -7.82 -0.67 7.19
N MET A 271 -8.23 -0.85 8.44
CA MET A 271 -8.38 0.23 9.40
C MET A 271 -8.15 -0.32 10.81
N PRO A 272 -7.27 0.30 11.61
CA PRO A 272 -7.05 -0.11 12.98
C PRO A 272 -8.30 0.19 13.83
N PRO A 273 -8.48 -0.49 14.97
CA PRO A 273 -9.53 -0.15 15.91
C PRO A 273 -9.30 1.25 16.44
N PHE A 274 -10.35 2.07 16.41
CA PHE A 274 -10.28 3.49 16.74
C PHE A 274 -11.41 3.92 17.69
N GLY A 275 -11.14 4.93 18.49
CA GLY A 275 -12.08 5.53 19.43
C GLY A 275 -11.87 5.10 20.89
N PRO A 276 -12.59 5.73 21.84
CA PRO A 276 -12.49 5.40 23.24
C PRO A 276 -12.97 3.97 23.53
N PRO A 277 -12.50 3.32 24.61
CA PRO A 277 -12.83 1.92 24.90
C PRO A 277 -14.32 1.60 24.93
N SER A 278 -15.16 2.57 25.32
CA SER A 278 -16.64 2.41 25.40
C SER A 278 -17.35 2.42 24.05
N SER A 279 -16.71 2.94 22.99
CA SER A 279 -17.29 3.08 21.65
C SER A 279 -16.27 2.77 20.53
N ARG A 280 -15.30 1.91 20.83
CA ARG A 280 -14.23 1.56 19.91
C ARG A 280 -14.77 0.83 18.69
N ASN A 281 -14.54 1.38 17.50
CA ASN A 281 -14.82 0.68 16.25
C ASN A 281 -13.92 -0.58 16.14
N PRO A 282 -14.44 -1.70 15.66
CA PRO A 282 -13.64 -2.89 15.42
C PRO A 282 -12.59 -2.63 14.33
N ALA A 283 -11.51 -3.41 14.36
CA ALA A 283 -10.54 -3.42 13.28
C ALA A 283 -11.19 -3.90 11.97
N ILE A 284 -10.86 -3.26 10.86
CA ILE A 284 -11.19 -3.70 9.51
C ILE A 284 -9.93 -4.32 8.91
N ARG A 285 -10.01 -5.57 8.44
CA ARG A 285 -8.89 -6.36 7.91
C ARG A 285 -9.25 -7.02 6.57
N GLU A 286 -10.02 -6.35 5.75
CA GLU A 286 -10.49 -6.87 4.46
C GLU A 286 -9.32 -7.10 3.50
N SER A 287 -8.31 -6.20 3.47
CA SER A 287 -7.09 -6.36 2.65
C SER A 287 -6.26 -7.58 3.05
N GLU A 288 -6.18 -7.88 4.35
CA GLU A 288 -5.53 -9.11 4.84
C GLU A 288 -6.30 -10.35 4.39
N ALA A 289 -7.61 -10.38 4.65
CA ALA A 289 -8.47 -11.50 4.28
C ALA A 289 -8.45 -11.76 2.76
N LEU A 290 -8.47 -10.70 1.95
CA LEU A 290 -8.33 -10.77 0.50
C LEU A 290 -6.99 -11.38 0.08
N THR A 291 -5.88 -10.91 0.68
CA THR A 291 -4.54 -11.41 0.37
C THR A 291 -4.43 -12.91 0.63
N PHE A 292 -4.90 -13.41 1.79
CA PHE A 292 -4.89 -14.84 2.08
C PHE A 292 -5.84 -15.63 1.17
N ALA A 293 -7.02 -15.11 0.87
CA ALA A 293 -7.96 -15.76 -0.05
C ALA A 293 -7.39 -15.87 -1.46
N ALA A 294 -6.73 -14.82 -1.97
CA ALA A 294 -6.06 -14.81 -3.27
C ALA A 294 -4.93 -15.85 -3.34
N ILE A 295 -4.07 -15.92 -2.31
CA ILE A 295 -2.99 -16.93 -2.23
C ILE A 295 -3.58 -18.35 -2.19
N ALA A 296 -4.64 -18.57 -1.41
CA ALA A 296 -5.28 -19.88 -1.29
C ALA A 296 -5.96 -20.33 -2.58
N ALA A 297 -6.55 -19.40 -3.35
CA ALA A 297 -7.25 -19.67 -4.60
C ALA A 297 -6.32 -19.99 -5.78
N ALA A 298 -5.03 -19.62 -5.71
CA ALA A 298 -4.08 -19.78 -6.80
C ALA A 298 -3.92 -21.24 -7.24
N LYS A 299 -3.88 -21.47 -8.55
CA LYS A 299 -3.70 -22.80 -9.16
C LYS A 299 -2.42 -22.89 -9.98
N ARG A 300 -2.04 -21.82 -10.68
CA ARG A 300 -0.93 -21.81 -11.65
C ARG A 300 0.13 -20.77 -11.35
N THR A 301 -0.27 -19.54 -11.05
CA THR A 301 0.68 -18.41 -10.96
C THR A 301 0.21 -17.38 -9.94
N ILE A 302 1.11 -16.97 -9.06
CA ILE A 302 0.98 -15.80 -8.21
C ILE A 302 2.08 -14.82 -8.63
N TYR A 303 1.69 -13.66 -9.15
CA TYR A 303 2.59 -12.55 -9.45
C TYR A 303 2.35 -11.44 -8.42
N LEU A 304 3.42 -10.97 -7.80
CA LEU A 304 3.39 -9.97 -6.74
C LEU A 304 4.41 -8.88 -7.02
N GLU A 305 3.98 -7.62 -6.99
CA GLU A 305 4.87 -6.47 -6.84
C GLU A 305 4.57 -5.81 -5.51
N ASN A 306 5.60 -5.52 -4.74
CA ASN A 306 5.40 -4.84 -3.47
C ASN A 306 6.64 -4.06 -3.01
N GLN A 307 6.41 -2.95 -2.32
CA GLN A 307 7.48 -2.18 -1.69
C GLN A 307 8.10 -2.96 -0.53
N TYR A 308 7.26 -3.59 0.32
CA TYR A 308 7.69 -4.33 1.50
C TYR A 308 7.13 -5.75 1.50
N PHE A 309 7.97 -6.71 1.85
CA PHE A 309 7.58 -8.10 2.06
C PHE A 309 8.11 -8.57 3.41
N ALA A 310 7.41 -8.23 4.48
CA ALA A 310 7.87 -8.43 5.86
C ALA A 310 6.91 -9.27 6.72
N SER A 311 5.69 -9.58 6.24
CA SER A 311 4.74 -10.39 7.00
C SER A 311 5.10 -11.87 6.97
N ALA A 312 5.49 -12.41 8.13
CA ALA A 312 5.77 -13.85 8.29
C ALA A 312 4.55 -14.71 7.93
N ARG A 313 3.33 -14.28 8.28
CA ARG A 313 2.09 -15.02 7.98
C ARG A 313 1.83 -15.13 6.46
N ILE A 314 2.11 -14.06 5.70
CA ILE A 314 1.99 -14.09 4.24
C ILE A 314 3.08 -14.99 3.65
N ALA A 315 4.33 -14.88 4.15
CA ALA A 315 5.43 -15.75 3.72
C ALA A 315 5.11 -17.23 3.98
N GLU A 316 4.58 -17.59 5.14
CA GLU A 316 4.14 -18.95 5.46
C GLU A 316 3.01 -19.43 4.55
N ALA A 317 2.04 -18.57 4.21
CA ALA A 317 0.96 -18.92 3.30
C ALA A 317 1.51 -19.24 1.89
N LEU A 318 2.41 -18.42 1.35
CA LEU A 318 3.09 -18.66 0.08
C LEU A 318 4.00 -19.91 0.14
N ALA A 319 4.72 -20.09 1.24
CA ALA A 319 5.60 -21.25 1.45
C ALA A 319 4.79 -22.57 1.42
N ARG A 320 3.61 -22.62 2.03
CA ARG A 320 2.71 -23.79 1.94
C ARG A 320 2.33 -24.08 0.48
N ARG A 321 2.01 -23.05 -0.31
CA ARG A 321 1.68 -23.21 -1.74
C ARG A 321 2.87 -23.72 -2.56
N LEU A 322 4.08 -23.20 -2.31
CA LEU A 322 5.32 -23.64 -2.97
C LEU A 322 5.69 -25.10 -2.64
N ALA A 323 5.37 -25.57 -1.43
CA ALA A 323 5.65 -26.93 -0.99
C ALA A 323 4.69 -27.98 -1.58
N GLU A 324 3.55 -27.58 -2.15
CA GLU A 324 2.60 -28.50 -2.80
C GLU A 324 3.23 -29.09 -4.08
N PRO A 325 3.06 -30.40 -4.38
CA PRO A 325 3.54 -31.00 -5.62
C PRO A 325 3.07 -30.26 -6.87
N ASP A 326 1.77 -29.92 -6.92
CA ASP A 326 1.12 -29.21 -8.03
C ASP A 326 0.75 -27.76 -7.66
N GLY A 327 1.58 -27.09 -6.84
CA GLY A 327 1.36 -25.72 -6.42
C GLY A 327 1.69 -24.70 -7.50
N PRO A 328 1.33 -23.42 -7.32
CA PRO A 328 1.55 -22.37 -8.30
C PRO A 328 3.01 -21.95 -8.39
N GLU A 329 3.38 -21.37 -9.53
CA GLU A 329 4.56 -20.49 -9.64
C GLU A 329 4.36 -19.23 -8.80
N VAL A 330 5.41 -18.76 -8.15
CA VAL A 330 5.40 -17.52 -7.36
C VAL A 330 6.51 -16.60 -7.86
N VAL A 331 6.12 -15.45 -8.38
CA VAL A 331 7.03 -14.40 -8.82
C VAL A 331 6.85 -13.18 -7.94
N LEU A 332 7.89 -12.79 -7.22
CA LEU A 332 7.94 -11.57 -6.41
C LEU A 332 8.89 -10.56 -7.05
N VAL A 333 8.39 -9.35 -7.29
CA VAL A 333 9.19 -8.20 -7.73
C VAL A 333 9.22 -7.18 -6.58
N LEU A 334 10.40 -6.92 -6.06
CA LEU A 334 10.64 -6.09 -4.88
C LEU A 334 11.76 -5.08 -5.17
N SER A 335 11.81 -3.99 -4.38
CA SER A 335 12.97 -3.10 -4.38
C SER A 335 14.23 -3.83 -3.93
N MET A 336 15.39 -3.47 -4.51
CA MET A 336 16.68 -4.00 -4.06
C MET A 336 16.91 -3.71 -2.58
N GLU A 337 16.67 -2.46 -2.18
CA GLU A 337 16.74 -1.99 -0.79
C GLU A 337 15.52 -1.13 -0.49
N SER A 338 15.17 -0.99 0.77
CA SER A 338 14.16 -0.03 1.20
C SER A 338 14.70 1.41 1.07
N PRO A 339 13.86 2.40 0.67
CA PRO A 339 14.34 3.71 0.26
C PRO A 339 14.95 4.54 1.39
N SER A 340 14.40 4.49 2.62
CA SER A 340 14.93 5.25 3.76
C SER A 340 15.81 4.39 4.67
N TRP A 341 16.66 5.04 5.47
CA TRP A 341 17.47 4.34 6.48
C TRP A 341 16.58 3.65 7.52
N PHE A 342 15.52 4.31 7.93
CA PHE A 342 14.57 3.74 8.89
C PHE A 342 13.84 2.53 8.32
N ASP A 343 13.39 2.61 7.07
CA ASP A 343 12.74 1.49 6.38
C ASP A 343 13.70 0.30 6.21
N ARG A 344 14.96 0.55 5.86
CA ARG A 344 15.96 -0.52 5.76
C ARG A 344 16.10 -1.28 7.08
N MET A 345 16.26 -0.56 8.18
CA MET A 345 16.38 -1.17 9.51
C MET A 345 15.09 -1.92 9.92
N ALA A 346 13.93 -1.36 9.58
CA ALA A 346 12.63 -1.85 10.00
C ALA A 346 12.08 -3.00 9.14
N MET A 347 12.35 -2.98 7.82
CA MET A 347 11.70 -3.85 6.84
C MET A 347 12.66 -4.84 6.15
N ASP A 348 13.94 -4.50 5.96
CA ASP A 348 14.84 -5.36 5.19
C ASP A 348 15.23 -6.65 5.94
N THR A 349 15.41 -6.58 7.26
CA THR A 349 15.65 -7.77 8.07
C THR A 349 14.44 -8.73 8.11
N PRO A 350 13.19 -8.28 8.42
CA PRO A 350 12.01 -9.13 8.29
C PRO A 350 11.81 -9.68 6.87
N ARG A 351 12.13 -8.90 5.82
CA ARG A 351 12.11 -9.35 4.44
C ARG A 351 13.07 -10.51 4.20
N ALA A 352 14.31 -10.42 4.68
CA ALA A 352 15.30 -11.49 4.54
C ALA A 352 14.82 -12.80 5.19
N VAL A 353 14.23 -12.73 6.39
CA VAL A 353 13.63 -13.89 7.08
C VAL A 353 12.47 -14.48 6.25
N ALA A 354 11.56 -13.64 5.75
CA ALA A 354 10.43 -14.06 4.95
C ALA A 354 10.86 -14.73 3.63
N LEU A 355 11.83 -14.15 2.92
CA LEU A 355 12.37 -14.71 1.67
C LEU A 355 13.14 -16.02 1.90
N ARG A 356 13.86 -16.15 3.01
CA ARG A 356 14.47 -17.42 3.40
C ARG A 356 13.41 -18.50 3.59
N CYS A 357 12.30 -18.22 4.27
CA CYS A 357 11.18 -19.16 4.43
C CYS A 357 10.67 -19.66 3.07
N LEU A 358 10.46 -18.76 2.10
CA LEU A 358 10.03 -19.14 0.75
C LEU A 358 11.07 -20.02 0.03
N ARG A 359 12.35 -19.65 0.07
CA ARG A 359 13.43 -20.41 -0.58
C ARG A 359 13.54 -21.84 -0.03
N MET A 360 13.40 -22.00 1.29
CA MET A 360 13.41 -23.32 1.92
C MET A 360 12.20 -24.19 1.54
N ALA A 361 11.06 -23.57 1.26
CA ALA A 361 9.83 -24.25 0.86
C ALA A 361 9.80 -24.62 -0.63
N ASP A 362 10.57 -23.92 -1.47
CA ASP A 362 10.59 -24.11 -2.92
C ASP A 362 11.38 -25.36 -3.34
N ARG A 363 10.76 -26.52 -3.18
CA ARG A 363 11.34 -27.81 -3.56
C ARG A 363 11.21 -28.11 -5.06
N HIS A 364 10.46 -27.31 -5.78
CA HIS A 364 10.06 -27.58 -7.17
C HIS A 364 10.57 -26.53 -8.16
N GLY A 365 11.37 -25.54 -7.72
CA GLY A 365 11.95 -24.48 -8.55
C GLY A 365 10.92 -23.47 -9.10
N ARG A 366 9.82 -23.28 -8.38
CA ARG A 366 8.68 -22.43 -8.77
C ARG A 366 8.69 -21.02 -8.16
N LEU A 367 9.79 -20.61 -7.52
CA LEU A 367 9.95 -19.29 -6.94
C LEU A 367 10.91 -18.44 -7.78
N ARG A 368 10.53 -17.20 -8.07
CA ARG A 368 11.44 -16.15 -8.52
C ARG A 368 11.27 -14.92 -7.63
N THR A 369 12.33 -14.52 -6.95
CA THR A 369 12.42 -13.27 -6.19
C THR A 369 13.34 -12.33 -6.95
N MET A 370 12.80 -11.28 -7.52
CA MET A 370 13.46 -10.43 -8.51
C MET A 370 13.44 -8.95 -8.09
N THR A 371 14.37 -8.19 -8.61
CA THR A 371 14.38 -6.73 -8.53
C THR A 371 14.69 -6.13 -9.90
N PRO A 372 14.00 -5.05 -10.31
CA PRO A 372 14.27 -4.40 -11.58
C PRO A 372 15.50 -3.51 -11.47
N VAL A 373 16.29 -3.50 -12.55
CA VAL A 373 17.42 -2.59 -12.72
C VAL A 373 17.31 -1.82 -14.02
N THR A 374 17.86 -0.61 -14.03
CA THR A 374 17.93 0.29 -15.18
C THR A 374 18.81 -0.27 -16.30
N GLU A 375 18.96 0.47 -17.40
CA GLU A 375 19.85 0.11 -18.49
C GLU A 375 21.32 0.05 -18.03
N GLY A 376 21.75 0.96 -17.19
CA GLY A 376 23.08 0.97 -16.58
C GLY A 376 23.26 0.02 -15.41
N GLY A 377 22.22 -0.68 -14.96
CA GLY A 377 22.25 -1.63 -13.84
C GLY A 377 21.98 -0.99 -12.47
N GLY A 378 21.60 0.28 -12.41
CA GLY A 378 21.17 0.94 -11.18
C GLY A 378 19.81 0.41 -10.68
N PRO A 379 19.51 0.48 -9.37
CA PRO A 379 18.25 -0.03 -8.82
C PRO A 379 17.06 0.84 -9.25
N ILE A 380 15.93 0.21 -9.55
CA ILE A 380 14.62 0.85 -9.69
C ILE A 380 13.84 0.61 -8.39
N ILE A 381 13.34 1.66 -7.75
CA ILE A 381 12.51 1.53 -6.55
C ILE A 381 11.14 0.99 -6.97
N VAL A 382 10.78 -0.19 -6.50
CA VAL A 382 9.43 -0.75 -6.65
C VAL A 382 8.58 -0.27 -5.48
N HIS A 383 7.56 0.53 -5.75
CA HIS A 383 6.64 1.03 -4.73
C HIS A 383 5.19 0.57 -4.96
N SER A 384 4.95 -0.13 -6.06
CA SER A 384 3.66 -0.74 -6.40
C SER A 384 3.18 -1.76 -5.36
N LYS A 385 1.89 -1.95 -5.27
CA LYS A 385 1.25 -2.98 -4.46
C LYS A 385 0.24 -3.71 -5.35
N VAL A 386 0.74 -4.72 -6.06
CA VAL A 386 0.01 -5.46 -7.08
C VAL A 386 0.01 -6.95 -6.74
N ILE A 387 -1.14 -7.58 -6.89
CA ILE A 387 -1.30 -9.04 -6.84
C ILE A 387 -2.05 -9.48 -8.10
N VAL A 388 -1.49 -10.41 -8.85
CA VAL A 388 -2.18 -11.08 -9.95
C VAL A 388 -2.14 -12.59 -9.71
N VAL A 389 -3.32 -13.23 -9.70
CA VAL A 389 -3.46 -14.67 -9.51
C VAL A 389 -4.11 -15.29 -10.74
N ASP A 390 -3.42 -16.23 -11.37
CA ASP A 390 -3.90 -17.09 -12.47
C ASP A 390 -4.43 -16.34 -13.72
N GLY A 391 -4.23 -15.01 -13.82
CA GLY A 391 -4.94 -14.17 -14.78
C GLY A 391 -6.43 -14.03 -14.49
N ARG A 392 -6.85 -14.42 -13.29
CA ARG A 392 -8.24 -14.38 -12.83
C ARG A 392 -8.50 -13.27 -11.83
N LEU A 393 -7.51 -12.90 -11.03
CA LEU A 393 -7.63 -11.85 -10.03
C LEU A 393 -6.52 -10.83 -10.21
N LEU A 394 -6.89 -9.55 -10.20
CA LEU A 394 -5.99 -8.41 -10.18
C LEU A 394 -6.35 -7.52 -8.99
N ARG A 395 -5.42 -7.31 -8.06
CA ARG A 395 -5.50 -6.32 -7.00
C ARG A 395 -4.46 -5.23 -7.22
N ILE A 396 -4.86 -3.96 -7.12
CA ILE A 396 -4.00 -2.79 -7.08
C ILE A 396 -4.47 -1.91 -5.93
N GLY A 397 -3.55 -1.43 -5.09
CA GLY A 397 -3.92 -0.59 -3.96
C GLY A 397 -2.75 -0.03 -3.17
N SER A 398 -3.00 0.30 -1.93
CA SER A 398 -2.00 0.88 -1.04
C SER A 398 -1.37 -0.12 -0.06
N SER A 399 -1.96 -1.33 0.10
CA SER A 399 -1.55 -2.31 1.12
C SER A 399 -0.23 -3.00 0.78
N ASN A 400 0.77 -2.79 1.62
CA ASN A 400 2.01 -3.56 1.57
C ASN A 400 1.84 -4.98 2.13
N LEU A 401 2.75 -5.90 1.75
CA LEU A 401 2.80 -7.26 2.28
C LEU A 401 3.60 -7.30 3.60
N ASN A 402 3.19 -6.45 4.53
CA ASN A 402 3.73 -6.34 5.88
C ASN A 402 2.59 -6.34 6.92
N ASN A 403 2.91 -6.45 8.20
CA ASN A 403 1.89 -6.57 9.24
C ASN A 403 1.12 -5.26 9.43
N ARG A 404 1.78 -4.09 9.28
CA ARG A 404 1.14 -2.77 9.40
C ARG A 404 -0.02 -2.62 8.43
N SER A 405 0.20 -2.87 7.15
CA SER A 405 -0.85 -2.77 6.14
C SER A 405 -1.97 -3.80 6.32
N MET A 406 -1.69 -4.92 7.01
CA MET A 406 -2.69 -5.95 7.26
C MET A 406 -3.61 -5.63 8.45
N GLY A 407 -3.25 -4.69 9.35
CA GLY A 407 -4.11 -4.45 10.52
C GLY A 407 -3.86 -3.19 11.34
N TYR A 408 -2.86 -2.39 11.02
CA TYR A 408 -2.44 -1.26 11.83
C TYR A 408 -2.53 0.10 11.14
N ASP A 409 -2.19 0.19 9.86
CA ASP A 409 -2.35 1.39 9.05
C ASP A 409 -3.73 1.42 8.37
N THR A 410 -4.12 2.56 7.79
CA THR A 410 -5.30 2.59 6.92
C THR A 410 -4.90 2.29 5.50
N GLU A 411 -5.65 1.38 4.84
CA GLU A 411 -5.38 0.97 3.46
C GLU A 411 -6.66 0.95 2.62
N CYS A 412 -6.46 1.02 1.30
CA CYS A 412 -7.50 0.79 0.31
C CYS A 412 -6.93 0.05 -0.90
N ASP A 413 -7.59 -1.04 -1.28
CA ASP A 413 -7.25 -1.83 -2.45
C ASP A 413 -8.47 -2.00 -3.35
N LEU A 414 -8.26 -1.93 -4.65
CA LEU A 414 -9.24 -2.27 -5.67
C LEU A 414 -8.91 -3.63 -6.28
N THR A 415 -9.92 -4.46 -6.45
CA THR A 415 -9.73 -5.83 -6.96
C THR A 415 -10.77 -6.14 -8.03
N ILE A 416 -10.28 -6.68 -9.14
CA ILE A 416 -11.09 -7.25 -10.23
C ILE A 416 -10.92 -8.76 -10.16
N GLU A 417 -12.02 -9.50 -10.24
CA GLU A 417 -12.02 -10.95 -10.32
C GLU A 417 -12.85 -11.40 -11.54
N ALA A 418 -12.25 -12.23 -12.38
CA ALA A 418 -12.96 -12.87 -13.47
C ALA A 418 -13.94 -13.92 -12.91
N PRO A 419 -15.20 -13.94 -13.33
CA PRO A 419 -16.15 -14.96 -12.93
C PRO A 419 -15.70 -16.36 -13.32
N ASP A 420 -16.14 -17.40 -12.59
CA ASP A 420 -15.89 -18.79 -12.92
C ASP A 420 -16.74 -19.21 -14.12
N GLY A 421 -16.06 -19.70 -15.20
CA GLY A 421 -16.70 -20.25 -16.39
C GLY A 421 -16.98 -19.23 -17.51
N ASP A 422 -17.32 -19.75 -18.70
CA ASP A 422 -17.72 -18.95 -19.86
C ASP A 422 -19.20 -18.46 -19.78
N GLY A 423 -19.78 -18.50 -18.58
CA GLY A 423 -21.15 -18.05 -18.35
C GLY A 423 -21.29 -16.59 -18.76
N ASP A 424 -22.29 -16.30 -19.60
CA ASP A 424 -22.76 -14.95 -19.83
C ASP A 424 -23.02 -14.32 -18.46
N GLY A 425 -22.25 -13.27 -18.12
CA GLY A 425 -22.38 -12.60 -16.84
C GLY A 425 -23.84 -12.26 -16.60
N ASP A 426 -24.37 -12.76 -15.49
CA ASP A 426 -25.75 -12.50 -15.09
C ASP A 426 -25.93 -10.97 -15.07
N GLU A 427 -26.88 -10.45 -15.86
CA GLU A 427 -27.21 -9.02 -15.98
C GLU A 427 -26.15 -8.06 -16.59
N GLY A 428 -25.56 -8.36 -17.75
CA GLY A 428 -24.93 -7.34 -18.62
C GLY A 428 -23.55 -6.84 -18.19
N GLY A 429 -22.75 -7.63 -17.49
CA GLY A 429 -21.35 -7.35 -17.17
C GLY A 429 -20.37 -7.90 -18.23
N ALA A 430 -19.07 -7.50 -18.15
CA ALA A 430 -18.01 -8.02 -19.00
C ALA A 430 -17.91 -9.56 -18.90
N ARG A 431 -17.67 -10.23 -20.02
CA ARG A 431 -17.53 -11.70 -20.06
C ARG A 431 -16.29 -12.14 -19.30
N GLY A 432 -16.36 -13.29 -18.64
CA GLY A 432 -15.24 -13.81 -17.85
C GLY A 432 -13.93 -13.94 -18.64
N GLY A 433 -14.02 -14.33 -19.92
CA GLY A 433 -12.87 -14.40 -20.84
C GLY A 433 -12.22 -13.03 -21.10
N ASP A 434 -13.02 -11.97 -21.27
CA ASP A 434 -12.53 -10.61 -21.50
C ASP A 434 -11.85 -10.04 -20.25
N VAL A 435 -12.45 -10.28 -19.08
CA VAL A 435 -11.86 -9.89 -17.78
C VAL A 435 -10.53 -10.58 -17.56
N SER A 436 -10.46 -11.89 -17.80
CA SER A 436 -9.22 -12.65 -17.67
C SER A 436 -8.15 -12.18 -18.66
N ALA A 437 -8.51 -11.89 -19.90
CA ALA A 437 -7.58 -11.35 -20.91
C ALA A 437 -7.03 -9.97 -20.48
N ALA A 438 -7.87 -9.10 -19.94
CA ALA A 438 -7.45 -7.80 -19.42
C ALA A 438 -6.46 -7.95 -18.25
N ILE A 439 -6.75 -8.82 -17.28
CA ILE A 439 -5.88 -9.10 -16.12
C ILE A 439 -4.52 -9.65 -16.58
N VAL A 440 -4.52 -10.61 -17.52
CA VAL A 440 -3.29 -11.17 -18.12
C VAL A 440 -2.51 -10.07 -18.85
N GLY A 441 -3.20 -9.20 -19.60
CA GLY A 441 -2.59 -8.07 -20.29
C GLY A 441 -1.88 -7.11 -19.35
N VAL A 442 -2.50 -6.79 -18.19
CA VAL A 442 -1.88 -5.97 -17.14
C VAL A 442 -0.64 -6.65 -16.57
N ARG A 443 -0.71 -7.93 -16.18
CA ARG A 443 0.45 -8.67 -15.69
C ARG A 443 1.59 -8.68 -16.71
N ASP A 444 1.28 -8.98 -17.95
CA ASP A 444 2.31 -9.09 -19.01
C ASP A 444 2.93 -7.72 -19.32
N ARG A 445 2.15 -6.63 -19.23
CA ARG A 445 2.68 -5.26 -19.33
C ARG A 445 3.69 -4.97 -18.23
N LEU A 446 3.35 -5.23 -16.97
CA LEU A 446 4.22 -4.97 -15.82
C LEU A 446 5.52 -5.79 -15.90
N VAL A 447 5.42 -7.10 -16.14
CA VAL A 447 6.60 -7.97 -16.27
C VAL A 447 7.47 -7.56 -17.45
N ALA A 448 6.86 -7.26 -18.61
CA ALA A 448 7.58 -6.85 -19.82
C ALA A 448 8.33 -5.53 -19.61
N GLU A 449 7.73 -4.57 -18.89
CA GLU A 449 8.36 -3.31 -18.53
C GLU A 449 9.59 -3.55 -17.67
N HIS A 450 9.47 -4.28 -16.57
CA HIS A 450 10.61 -4.63 -15.72
C HIS A 450 11.73 -5.36 -16.47
N MET A 451 11.38 -6.23 -17.41
CA MET A 451 12.35 -6.95 -18.24
C MET A 451 12.91 -6.12 -19.39
N GLY A 452 12.35 -4.95 -19.67
CA GLY A 452 12.70 -4.13 -20.83
C GLY A 452 12.47 -4.86 -22.15
N VAL A 453 11.38 -5.63 -22.27
CA VAL A 453 10.98 -6.36 -23.50
C VAL A 453 9.62 -5.87 -23.97
N ALA A 454 9.29 -6.10 -25.24
CA ALA A 454 7.96 -5.80 -25.74
C ALA A 454 6.90 -6.74 -25.09
N CYS A 455 5.77 -6.18 -24.65
CA CYS A 455 4.68 -6.92 -24.00
C CYS A 455 4.21 -8.12 -24.86
N GLY A 456 4.01 -7.93 -26.17
CA GLY A 456 3.63 -9.01 -27.08
C GLY A 456 4.64 -10.15 -27.18
N ARG A 457 5.94 -9.87 -27.00
CA ARG A 457 6.99 -10.89 -26.97
C ARG A 457 6.91 -11.74 -25.69
N LEU A 458 6.65 -11.10 -24.54
CA LEU A 458 6.43 -11.83 -23.28
C LEU A 458 5.16 -12.69 -23.36
N ALA A 459 4.05 -12.10 -23.80
CA ALA A 459 2.78 -12.81 -23.95
C ALA A 459 2.91 -14.04 -24.87
N ALA A 460 3.64 -13.92 -25.99
CA ALA A 460 3.92 -15.05 -26.87
C ALA A 460 4.76 -16.14 -26.19
N ALA A 461 5.78 -15.76 -25.41
CA ALA A 461 6.61 -16.69 -24.67
C ALA A 461 5.82 -17.44 -23.59
N VAL A 462 4.95 -16.74 -22.83
CA VAL A 462 4.07 -17.35 -21.82
C VAL A 462 3.10 -18.33 -22.47
N ARG A 463 2.46 -17.96 -23.59
CA ARG A 463 1.59 -18.92 -24.33
C ARG A 463 2.35 -20.14 -24.84
N GLY A 464 3.59 -19.96 -25.33
CA GLY A 464 4.41 -21.05 -25.88
C GLY A 464 4.98 -21.99 -24.81
N THR A 465 5.23 -21.51 -23.61
CA THR A 465 5.80 -22.31 -22.49
C THR A 465 4.73 -22.82 -21.52
N GLY A 466 3.57 -22.19 -21.45
CA GLY A 466 2.56 -22.44 -20.43
C GLY A 466 2.96 -21.98 -19.01
N SER A 467 4.12 -21.32 -18.86
CA SER A 467 4.74 -20.94 -17.58
C SER A 467 5.25 -19.51 -17.65
N LEU A 468 4.93 -18.70 -16.63
CA LEU A 468 5.46 -17.35 -16.51
C LEU A 468 6.96 -17.37 -16.24
N ILE A 469 7.41 -18.22 -15.32
CA ILE A 469 8.83 -18.37 -14.97
C ILE A 469 9.66 -18.81 -16.18
N ALA A 470 9.22 -19.86 -16.90
CA ALA A 470 9.94 -20.33 -18.09
C ALA A 470 10.00 -19.26 -19.20
N ALA A 471 8.94 -18.46 -19.36
CA ALA A 471 8.94 -17.33 -20.30
C ALA A 471 9.91 -16.22 -19.87
N MET A 472 9.94 -15.88 -18.59
CA MET A 472 10.89 -14.91 -18.04
C MET A 472 12.32 -15.38 -18.20
N ASP A 473 12.63 -16.61 -17.82
CA ASP A 473 13.98 -17.19 -17.93
C ASP A 473 14.45 -17.21 -19.41
N ARG A 474 13.57 -17.57 -20.33
CA ARG A 474 13.85 -17.58 -21.78
C ARG A 474 14.14 -16.18 -22.35
N LEU A 475 13.50 -15.14 -21.80
CA LEU A 475 13.63 -13.76 -22.28
C LEU A 475 14.64 -12.93 -21.50
N GLN A 476 15.29 -13.54 -20.50
CA GLN A 476 16.30 -12.88 -19.69
C GLN A 476 17.43 -12.32 -20.56
N LYS A 477 17.86 -11.09 -20.23
CA LYS A 477 18.92 -10.37 -20.95
C LYS A 477 20.17 -10.24 -20.07
N PRO A 478 21.38 -10.33 -20.65
CA PRO A 478 22.63 -10.13 -19.90
C PRO A 478 22.88 -8.65 -19.54
N ALA A 479 22.30 -7.71 -20.29
CA ALA A 479 22.51 -6.26 -20.13
C ALA A 479 21.23 -5.50 -20.49
N GLY A 480 21.25 -4.22 -20.23
CA GLY A 480 20.11 -3.32 -20.40
C GLY A 480 19.12 -3.43 -19.24
N ARG A 481 17.97 -2.75 -19.35
CA ARG A 481 16.91 -2.85 -18.35
C ARG A 481 16.41 -4.30 -18.27
N ARG A 482 16.37 -4.85 -17.06
CA ARG A 482 16.05 -6.26 -16.82
C ARG A 482 15.65 -6.48 -15.37
N LEU A 483 15.07 -7.64 -15.12
CA LEU A 483 14.94 -8.19 -13.76
C LEU A 483 16.23 -8.97 -13.42
N VAL A 484 16.72 -8.78 -12.21
CA VAL A 484 17.83 -9.58 -11.65
C VAL A 484 17.36 -10.28 -10.38
N PRO A 485 17.94 -11.43 -10.02
CA PRO A 485 17.65 -12.06 -8.73
C PRO A 485 17.89 -11.06 -7.60
N LEU A 486 16.92 -10.94 -6.69
CA LEU A 486 17.07 -10.08 -5.53
C LEU A 486 18.17 -10.64 -4.62
N PRO A 487 19.26 -9.89 -4.37
CA PRO A 487 20.27 -10.31 -3.42
C PRO A 487 19.68 -10.31 -2.02
N VAL A 488 19.81 -11.41 -1.32
CA VAL A 488 19.35 -11.55 0.08
C VAL A 488 20.36 -12.36 0.83
N ASP A 489 21.01 -11.71 1.77
CA ASP A 489 21.88 -12.37 2.73
C ASP A 489 21.06 -13.16 3.74
N ASP A 490 21.62 -14.28 4.22
CA ASP A 490 20.97 -15.03 5.28
C ASP A 490 21.08 -14.23 6.60
N PRO A 491 19.94 -13.88 7.20
CA PRO A 491 19.94 -13.07 8.40
C PRO A 491 20.60 -13.83 9.56
N SER A 492 21.46 -13.14 10.30
CA SER A 492 22.07 -13.65 11.53
C SER A 492 21.00 -13.98 12.59
N LEU A 493 21.33 -14.79 13.59
CA LEU A 493 20.40 -15.09 14.70
C LEU A 493 19.96 -13.83 15.44
N THR A 494 20.81 -12.82 15.55
CA THR A 494 20.49 -11.53 16.17
C THR A 494 19.47 -10.77 15.35
N GLU A 495 19.63 -10.71 14.03
CA GLU A 495 18.69 -10.08 13.10
C GLU A 495 17.33 -10.81 13.09
N GLN A 496 17.35 -12.15 13.12
CA GLN A 496 16.11 -12.93 13.24
C GLN A 496 15.36 -12.63 14.55
N ALA A 497 16.08 -12.53 15.67
CA ALA A 497 15.49 -12.16 16.96
C ALA A 497 14.92 -10.72 16.94
N PHE A 498 15.62 -9.78 16.29
CA PHE A 498 15.15 -8.40 16.13
C PHE A 498 13.88 -8.34 15.24
N ALA A 499 13.88 -9.05 14.11
CA ALA A 499 12.72 -9.14 13.23
C ALA A 499 11.48 -9.70 13.96
N ALA A 500 11.67 -10.67 14.87
CA ALA A 500 10.59 -11.24 15.66
C ALA A 500 9.93 -10.23 16.62
N LEU A 501 10.65 -9.17 17.02
CA LEU A 501 10.09 -8.10 17.88
C LEU A 501 9.09 -7.20 17.13
N ARG A 502 9.11 -7.13 15.79
CA ARG A 502 8.21 -6.34 14.94
C ARG A 502 8.03 -4.88 15.42
N ILE A 503 9.09 -4.25 15.90
CA ILE A 503 9.03 -2.93 16.55
C ILE A 503 8.44 -1.88 15.62
N ALA A 504 8.82 -1.91 14.34
CA ALA A 504 8.33 -0.96 13.33
C ALA A 504 7.23 -1.54 12.42
N ASP A 505 6.90 -2.83 12.56
CA ASP A 505 5.86 -3.52 11.78
C ASP A 505 4.88 -4.29 12.68
N PRO A 506 4.20 -3.61 13.64
CA PRO A 506 3.16 -4.23 14.44
C PRO A 506 1.91 -4.49 13.59
N ASP A 507 1.13 -5.53 13.92
CA ASP A 507 -0.14 -5.81 13.24
C ASP A 507 -1.37 -5.32 14.03
N ARG A 508 -1.15 -4.76 15.24
CA ARG A 508 -2.19 -4.22 16.12
C ARG A 508 -1.64 -3.08 16.98
N PRO A 509 -2.48 -2.11 17.36
CA PRO A 509 -2.07 -1.02 18.24
C PRO A 509 -1.50 -1.48 19.58
N GLU A 510 -2.07 -2.54 20.18
CA GLU A 510 -1.64 -3.08 21.46
C GLU A 510 -0.22 -3.65 21.41
N GLU A 511 0.23 -4.10 20.25
CA GLU A 511 1.54 -4.69 20.03
C GLU A 511 2.63 -3.66 19.78
N ALA A 512 2.26 -2.48 19.28
CA ALA A 512 3.21 -1.37 19.07
C ALA A 512 3.88 -0.91 20.37
N TRP A 513 3.18 -1.06 21.52
CA TRP A 513 3.66 -0.61 22.84
C TRP A 513 4.21 -1.73 23.72
N ALA A 514 4.02 -2.99 23.34
CA ALA A 514 4.45 -4.12 24.15
C ALA A 514 5.05 -5.23 23.28
N PRO A 515 6.08 -4.95 22.46
CA PRO A 515 6.67 -5.93 21.55
C PRO A 515 7.20 -7.17 22.29
N TRP A 516 7.62 -7.01 23.57
CA TRP A 516 8.09 -8.10 24.41
C TRP A 516 7.04 -9.15 24.81
N ARG A 517 5.74 -8.85 24.69
CA ARG A 517 4.67 -9.81 25.01
C ARG A 517 4.57 -10.97 24.02
N ARG A 518 5.22 -10.86 22.86
CA ARG A 518 5.22 -11.87 21.79
C ARG A 518 6.33 -12.91 21.92
N VAL A 519 7.36 -12.60 22.68
CA VAL A 519 8.51 -13.49 22.80
C VAL A 519 8.16 -14.55 23.83
N PRO A 520 8.01 -15.85 23.46
CA PRO A 520 8.10 -16.94 24.43
C PRO A 520 9.41 -16.72 25.15
N SER A 521 9.39 -16.72 26.50
CA SER A 521 10.56 -16.38 27.34
C SER A 521 11.86 -16.90 26.73
N PRO A 522 12.71 -16.05 26.13
CA PRO A 522 13.90 -16.53 25.46
C PRO A 522 14.86 -17.09 26.47
N PRO A 523 15.68 -18.05 26.11
CA PRO A 523 16.76 -18.55 27.00
C PRO A 523 17.60 -17.34 27.47
N ARG A 524 18.00 -17.35 28.71
CA ARG A 524 18.71 -16.23 29.38
C ARG A 524 19.92 -15.67 28.61
N SER A 525 20.50 -16.44 27.70
CA SER A 525 21.58 -16.03 26.78
C SER A 525 21.09 -15.02 25.71
N THR A 526 19.88 -15.16 25.21
CA THR A 526 19.30 -14.30 24.17
C THR A 526 18.84 -12.95 24.73
N LEU A 527 18.41 -12.91 26.00
CA LEU A 527 18.07 -11.65 26.69
C LEU A 527 19.27 -10.72 26.87
N ARG A 528 20.49 -11.27 27.07
CA ARG A 528 21.71 -10.47 27.14
C ARG A 528 22.11 -9.88 25.80
N ALA A 529 21.92 -10.61 24.70
CA ALA A 529 22.18 -10.11 23.34
C ALA A 529 21.18 -9.06 22.92
N ALA A 530 19.89 -9.23 23.21
CA ALA A 530 18.83 -8.25 22.91
C ALA A 530 18.99 -6.98 23.76
N GLY A 531 19.39 -7.09 25.02
CA GLY A 531 19.70 -5.95 25.88
C GLY A 531 20.89 -5.14 25.38
N ALA A 532 21.95 -5.82 24.88
CA ALA A 532 23.11 -5.16 24.27
C ALA A 532 22.75 -4.44 22.96
N ALA A 533 21.89 -5.05 22.12
CA ALA A 533 21.42 -4.43 20.87
C ALA A 533 20.54 -3.20 21.12
N LEU A 534 19.65 -3.22 22.12
CA LEU A 534 18.84 -2.07 22.51
C LEU A 534 19.68 -0.92 23.09
N LEU A 535 20.74 -1.24 23.85
CA LEU A 535 21.68 -0.25 24.36
C LEU A 535 22.52 0.39 23.25
N THR A 536 22.92 -0.39 22.22
CA THR A 536 23.64 0.16 21.06
C THR A 536 22.76 1.07 20.19
N VAL A 537 21.50 0.73 19.99
CA VAL A 537 20.54 1.59 19.25
C VAL A 537 20.25 2.87 20.05
N GLY A 538 20.07 2.77 21.36
CA GLY A 538 19.89 3.95 22.23
C GLY A 538 21.14 4.83 22.30
N ALA A 539 22.34 4.23 22.34
CA ALA A 539 23.61 4.97 22.33
C ALA A 539 23.89 5.64 20.98
N ALA A 540 23.57 4.98 19.85
CA ALA A 540 23.71 5.54 18.51
C ALA A 540 22.76 6.73 18.30
N ALA A 541 21.52 6.63 18.76
CA ALA A 541 20.55 7.73 18.73
C ALA A 541 20.98 8.91 19.62
N GLY A 542 21.54 8.63 20.79
CA GLY A 542 22.09 9.64 21.71
C GLY A 542 23.34 10.33 21.15
N LEU A 543 24.28 9.60 20.55
CA LEU A 543 25.48 10.14 19.91
C LEU A 543 25.14 11.02 18.70
N TRP A 544 24.18 10.60 17.88
CA TRP A 544 23.74 11.39 16.74
C TRP A 544 23.08 12.70 17.15
N GLY A 545 22.27 12.69 18.23
CA GLY A 545 21.71 13.91 18.83
C GLY A 545 22.78 14.89 19.34
N LEU A 546 23.88 14.37 19.90
CA LEU A 546 25.02 15.17 20.39
C LEU A 546 25.86 15.76 19.25
N VAL A 547 26.13 14.96 18.20
CA VAL A 547 26.88 15.41 17.01
C VAL A 547 26.11 16.53 16.28
N ARG A 548 24.79 16.43 16.20
CA ARG A 548 23.96 17.45 15.56
C ARG A 548 23.90 18.76 16.38
N ARG A 549 23.83 18.68 17.71
CA ARG A 549 23.94 19.87 18.59
C ARG A 549 25.27 20.58 18.45
N SER A 550 26.39 19.85 18.32
CA SER A 550 27.71 20.44 18.12
C SER A 550 27.87 21.04 16.72
N ALA A 551 27.26 20.49 15.68
CA ALA A 551 27.26 21.05 14.33
C ALA A 551 26.46 22.36 14.25
N LEU A 552 25.29 22.42 14.88
CA LEU A 552 24.45 23.62 14.94
C LEU A 552 25.10 24.74 15.78
N SER A 553 25.83 24.38 16.86
CA SER A 553 26.56 25.37 17.68
C SER A 553 27.79 25.95 16.97
N ARG A 554 28.40 25.25 16.01
CA ARG A 554 29.49 25.75 15.16
C ARG A 554 28.98 26.63 14.02
N ALA A 555 27.81 26.34 13.43
CA ALA A 555 27.19 27.17 12.40
C ALA A 555 26.68 28.53 12.94
N GLY A 556 26.34 28.61 14.22
CA GLY A 556 25.91 29.85 14.89
C GLY A 556 27.04 30.80 15.32
N ARG A 557 28.31 30.36 15.33
CA ARG A 557 29.47 31.19 15.74
C ARG A 557 30.30 31.75 14.57
N GLY A 558 29.87 31.57 13.34
CA GLY A 558 30.54 32.08 12.14
C GLY A 558 29.88 33.31 11.52
N ARG A 559 28.96 33.97 12.20
CA ARG A 559 28.36 35.26 11.80
C ARG A 559 28.36 36.17 13.03
N GLY A 560 29.49 36.71 13.32
CA GLY A 560 29.73 37.85 14.17
C GLY A 560 30.80 38.72 13.54
#